data_bd328fed9ab6e0404b5da7ebde7c1cca
#
_entry.id   bd328fed9ab6e0404b5da7ebde7c1cca
#
_cell.length_a   1.000
_cell.length_b   1.000
_cell.length_c   1.000
_cell.angle_alpha   90.00
_cell.angle_beta   90.00
_cell.angle_gamma   90.00
#
_symmetry.space_group_name_H-M   'P 1'
#
loop_
_entity.id
_entity.type
_entity.pdbx_description
1 polymer ?
#
loop_
_entity_poly.entity_id
_entity_poly.type
_entity_poly.pdbx_seq_one_letter_code
_entity_poly.pdbx_strand_id
1 'polypeptide(L)'
;MPSDSGLRPPRPTPQPQPLGPFALLRALARNPIECWAQAHFDEPIVMGGLPFARVAVVSEPAAIRKILVEDPADFRKSALERRILSARLRDGLVAADGEQWASQRRMLAPFFGRKMLMQFAPAMAGTAAAVIERWRRSAGEVLECKAEMSALALEALMRSIFHDGLGSDHAAMCAAARDYFAVAGCIDPFDVIGLPDVLPRVTHWRTRTLLRPFDAALDAAIARRRRALDEHSREAPRDILGILLAARDPVTGRGLTEAEVKANVLTFFLAGQETTSTALTWAIYLLSQSPEWSERVAAEARRELQGAGFPAEGIADRLVETRAVLDEAMRLYPPIVGITRTASRSTQLAGQQIARNTLIVISPYVLHRHRLLWEDPDLFEPARFLERPPVSRTSVPGPGRGHEDSGPGATAADGRQNSAAKIDRYAYLPFGIGPRMCIGAGFALQEATHVLATIMRSFKVALAPGQTVWPQQRLTLRPRGPLLLRVEPR
;
A
#
# COMPACT_ATOMS: atom_id res chain seq x y z
N MET A 1 7.75 -15.78 37.34
CA MET A 1 8.15 -14.61 36.56
C MET A 1 7.57 -14.78 35.20
N PRO A 2 6.60 -14.03 34.73
CA PRO A 2 6.15 -14.12 33.34
C PRO A 2 7.27 -13.61 32.44
N SER A 3 7.67 -14.40 31.44
CA SER A 3 8.62 -14.00 30.42
C SER A 3 7.96 -12.94 29.53
N ASP A 4 8.22 -11.69 29.86
CA ASP A 4 7.81 -10.51 29.08
C ASP A 4 8.71 -10.37 27.83
N SER A 5 8.61 -11.32 26.90
CA SER A 5 9.44 -11.36 25.70
C SER A 5 8.64 -11.55 24.42
N GLY A 6 7.58 -10.75 24.25
CA GLY A 6 6.95 -10.60 22.93
C GLY A 6 7.93 -9.96 21.92
N LEU A 7 7.81 -10.29 20.65
CA LEU A 7 8.65 -9.74 19.58
C LEU A 7 8.45 -8.23 19.46
N ARG A 8 9.50 -7.44 19.73
CA ARG A 8 9.56 -5.99 19.48
C ARG A 8 10.49 -5.73 18.30
N PRO A 9 9.96 -5.59 17.10
CA PRO A 9 10.78 -5.44 15.91
C PRO A 9 11.48 -4.07 15.84
N PRO A 10 12.61 -3.95 15.11
CA PRO A 10 13.45 -2.76 15.10
C PRO A 10 12.71 -1.52 14.57
N ARG A 11 12.94 -0.41 15.24
CA ARG A 11 12.44 0.91 14.84
C ARG A 11 13.36 2.03 15.31
N PRO A 12 13.34 3.21 14.67
CA PRO A 12 13.98 4.39 15.23
C PRO A 12 13.37 4.77 16.57
N THR A 13 14.25 5.14 17.52
CA THR A 13 13.81 5.74 18.77
C THR A 13 13.29 7.15 18.49
N PRO A 14 12.07 7.50 18.91
CA PRO A 14 11.54 8.84 18.74
C PRO A 14 12.46 9.89 19.36
N GLN A 15 12.63 11.01 18.70
CA GLN A 15 13.42 12.13 19.23
C GLN A 15 12.74 12.69 20.49
N PRO A 16 13.49 13.06 21.55
CA PRO A 16 12.88 13.65 22.75
C PRO A 16 12.12 14.95 22.46
N GLN A 17 12.62 15.74 21.51
CA GLN A 17 12.05 17.01 21.07
C GLN A 17 12.02 17.09 19.54
N PRO A 18 11.15 17.93 18.94
CA PRO A 18 11.16 18.19 17.52
C PRO A 18 12.52 18.68 17.02
N LEU A 19 12.97 18.15 15.89
CA LEU A 19 14.25 18.50 15.31
C LEU A 19 14.25 19.95 14.81
N GLY A 20 15.35 20.67 15.03
CA GLY A 20 15.60 21.95 14.38
C GLY A 20 15.74 21.82 12.85
N PRO A 21 15.59 22.92 12.07
CA PRO A 21 15.47 22.88 10.60
C PRO A 21 16.58 22.08 9.89
N PHE A 22 17.84 22.28 10.27
CA PHE A 22 18.97 21.55 9.65
C PHE A 22 18.98 20.07 9.99
N ALA A 23 18.69 19.71 11.25
CA ALA A 23 18.61 18.33 11.69
C ALA A 23 17.43 17.61 11.01
N LEU A 24 16.31 18.32 10.87
CA LEU A 24 15.13 17.81 10.16
C LEU A 24 15.45 17.54 8.67
N LEU A 25 16.08 18.47 7.96
CA LEU A 25 16.48 18.28 6.57
C LEU A 25 17.43 17.09 6.40
N ARG A 26 18.38 16.93 7.34
CA ARG A 26 19.29 15.78 7.34
C ARG A 26 18.55 14.47 7.58
N ALA A 27 17.63 14.44 8.53
CA ALA A 27 16.81 13.25 8.81
C ALA A 27 15.94 12.89 7.59
N LEU A 28 15.26 13.87 6.99
CA LEU A 28 14.45 13.67 5.78
C LEU A 28 15.28 13.16 4.60
N ALA A 29 16.51 13.62 4.43
CA ALA A 29 17.41 13.16 3.36
C ALA A 29 17.92 11.73 3.61
N ARG A 30 18.20 11.37 4.88
CA ARG A 30 18.76 10.07 5.26
C ARG A 30 17.69 8.97 5.39
N ASN A 31 16.73 9.22 6.27
CA ASN A 31 15.65 8.30 6.58
C ASN A 31 14.49 9.07 7.25
N PRO A 32 13.46 9.46 6.51
CA PRO A 32 12.40 10.35 7.02
C PRO A 32 11.70 9.86 8.29
N ILE A 33 11.60 8.54 8.53
CA ILE A 33 10.99 8.03 9.78
C ILE A 33 11.80 8.33 11.04
N GLU A 34 13.04 8.80 10.93
CA GLU A 34 13.89 9.21 12.06
C GLU A 34 13.58 10.65 12.54
N CYS A 35 12.73 11.40 11.83
CA CYS A 35 12.40 12.79 12.20
C CYS A 35 11.32 12.90 13.29
N TRP A 36 10.62 11.82 13.62
CA TRP A 36 9.49 11.86 14.55
C TRP A 36 9.95 12.03 15.99
N ALA A 37 9.37 13.01 16.69
CA ALA A 37 9.56 13.23 18.12
C ALA A 37 8.50 12.48 18.93
N GLN A 38 8.75 12.31 20.24
CA GLN A 38 7.84 11.61 21.15
C GLN A 38 6.43 12.21 21.14
N ALA A 39 6.31 13.54 21.10
CA ALA A 39 5.03 14.25 21.03
C ALA A 39 4.12 13.73 19.91
N HIS A 40 4.68 13.34 18.75
CA HIS A 40 3.87 12.82 17.64
C HIS A 40 3.18 11.48 17.94
N PHE A 41 3.71 10.73 18.91
CA PHE A 41 3.14 9.45 19.34
C PHE A 41 2.24 9.57 20.57
N ASP A 42 2.20 10.75 21.20
CA ASP A 42 1.47 11.01 22.44
C ASP A 42 0.34 12.04 22.30
N GLU A 43 0.48 12.98 21.36
CA GLU A 43 -0.45 14.10 21.20
C GLU A 43 -1.34 13.92 19.96
N PRO A 44 -2.64 14.24 20.07
CA PRO A 44 -3.61 14.09 18.97
C PRO A 44 -3.23 14.89 17.72
N ILE A 45 -2.69 16.10 17.92
CA ILE A 45 -2.23 17.00 16.85
C ILE A 45 -0.97 17.72 17.32
N VAL A 46 0.10 17.59 16.56
CA VAL A 46 1.36 18.31 16.79
C VAL A 46 1.52 19.39 15.71
N MET A 47 1.57 20.65 16.18
CA MET A 47 1.83 21.78 15.30
C MET A 47 3.33 21.99 15.17
N GLY A 48 3.80 22.18 13.95
CA GLY A 48 5.19 22.47 13.64
C GLY A 48 5.31 23.47 12.49
N GLY A 49 6.52 23.76 12.12
CA GLY A 49 6.75 24.64 10.98
C GLY A 49 8.12 24.41 10.36
N LEU A 50 8.16 24.49 9.05
CA LEU A 50 9.35 24.86 8.30
C LEU A 50 9.37 26.39 8.18
N PRO A 51 10.52 27.02 7.92
CA PRO A 51 10.61 28.50 7.84
C PRO A 51 9.55 29.17 6.95
N PHE A 52 8.99 28.41 5.97
CA PHE A 52 8.04 28.92 5.00
C PHE A 52 6.70 28.14 4.96
N ALA A 53 6.49 27.16 5.84
CA ALA A 53 5.30 26.32 5.83
C ALA A 53 4.87 25.93 7.25
N ARG A 54 3.59 26.16 7.57
CA ARG A 54 2.95 25.58 8.77
C ARG A 54 2.64 24.12 8.50
N VAL A 55 2.94 23.25 9.46
CA VAL A 55 2.69 21.82 9.38
C VAL A 55 1.85 21.41 10.58
N ALA A 56 0.83 20.60 10.36
CA ALA A 56 0.06 19.91 11.40
C ALA A 56 0.17 18.41 11.18
N VAL A 57 0.78 17.70 12.12
CA VAL A 57 0.76 16.24 12.15
C VAL A 57 -0.47 15.79 12.93
N VAL A 58 -1.37 15.06 12.28
CA VAL A 58 -2.68 14.72 12.82
C VAL A 58 -2.77 13.22 13.05
N SER A 59 -3.00 12.81 14.30
CA SER A 59 -3.21 11.42 14.73
C SER A 59 -4.58 11.21 15.40
N GLU A 60 -5.38 12.25 15.57
CA GLU A 60 -6.71 12.18 16.18
C GLU A 60 -7.74 11.63 15.19
N PRO A 61 -8.45 10.50 15.52
CA PRO A 61 -9.38 9.83 14.61
C PRO A 61 -10.52 10.70 14.08
N ALA A 62 -11.14 11.55 14.91
CA ALA A 62 -12.23 12.42 14.46
C ALA A 62 -11.73 13.51 13.50
N ALA A 63 -10.52 14.06 13.72
CA ALA A 63 -9.90 15.01 12.81
C ALA A 63 -9.54 14.33 11.47
N ILE A 64 -9.03 13.10 11.52
CA ILE A 64 -8.75 12.30 10.31
C ILE A 64 -10.02 12.04 9.51
N ARG A 65 -11.12 11.67 10.18
CA ARG A 65 -12.44 11.50 9.57
C ARG A 65 -12.87 12.79 8.87
N LYS A 66 -12.79 13.94 9.55
CA LYS A 66 -13.13 15.23 8.97
C LYS A 66 -12.30 15.55 7.74
N ILE A 67 -10.97 15.39 7.81
CA ILE A 67 -10.04 15.70 6.73
C ILE A 67 -10.24 14.82 5.50
N LEU A 68 -10.39 13.51 5.69
CA LEU A 68 -10.34 12.55 4.58
C LEU A 68 -11.72 12.10 4.08
N VAL A 69 -12.79 12.28 4.88
CA VAL A 69 -14.11 11.72 4.57
C VAL A 69 -15.21 12.79 4.52
N GLU A 70 -15.32 13.64 5.54
CA GLU A 70 -16.44 14.59 5.66
C GLU A 70 -16.23 15.82 4.77
N ASP A 71 -15.06 16.46 4.87
CA ASP A 71 -14.75 17.73 4.18
C ASP A 71 -13.58 17.61 3.20
N PRO A 72 -13.49 16.58 2.33
CA PRO A 72 -12.30 16.35 1.48
C PRO A 72 -12.06 17.51 0.48
N ALA A 73 -13.05 18.32 0.18
CA ALA A 73 -12.92 19.51 -0.68
C ALA A 73 -12.12 20.64 0.00
N ASP A 74 -12.20 20.72 1.33
CA ASP A 74 -11.47 21.71 2.13
C ASP A 74 -10.02 21.29 2.39
N PHE A 75 -9.69 20.02 2.17
CA PHE A 75 -8.38 19.43 2.41
C PHE A 75 -7.84 18.80 1.13
N ARG A 76 -7.32 19.66 0.24
CA ARG A 76 -6.85 19.26 -1.09
C ARG A 76 -5.53 18.48 -1.00
N LYS A 77 -5.22 17.69 -2.01
CA LYS A 77 -3.93 17.06 -2.17
C LYS A 77 -2.81 18.12 -2.09
N SER A 78 -1.76 17.86 -1.30
CA SER A 78 -0.69 18.84 -1.12
C SER A 78 0.11 19.05 -2.41
N ALA A 79 0.69 20.25 -2.57
CA ALA A 79 1.58 20.53 -3.70
C ALA A 79 2.82 19.60 -3.70
N LEU A 80 3.32 19.25 -2.50
CA LEU A 80 4.41 18.29 -2.33
C LEU A 80 4.04 16.91 -2.90
N GLU A 81 2.88 16.36 -2.49
CA GLU A 81 2.43 15.05 -2.96
C GLU A 81 2.22 15.05 -4.49
N ARG A 82 1.56 16.09 -5.02
CA ARG A 82 1.35 16.22 -6.47
C ARG A 82 2.68 16.25 -7.22
N ARG A 83 3.66 17.04 -6.77
CA ARG A 83 4.98 17.15 -7.41
C ARG A 83 5.73 15.81 -7.41
N ILE A 84 5.76 15.11 -6.27
CA ILE A 84 6.42 13.81 -6.15
C ILE A 84 5.77 12.77 -7.08
N LEU A 85 4.44 12.75 -7.17
CA LEU A 85 3.70 11.74 -7.91
C LEU A 85 3.62 12.02 -9.41
N SER A 86 3.36 13.27 -9.83
CA SER A 86 3.20 13.61 -11.25
C SER A 86 4.47 13.37 -12.06
N ALA A 87 5.64 13.64 -11.48
CA ALA A 87 6.92 13.39 -12.12
C ALA A 87 7.12 11.89 -12.47
N ARG A 88 6.47 10.99 -11.74
CA ARG A 88 6.61 9.53 -11.84
C ARG A 88 5.43 8.84 -12.51
N LEU A 89 4.22 9.31 -12.26
CA LEU A 89 2.97 8.64 -12.65
C LEU A 89 2.18 9.40 -13.72
N ARG A 90 2.70 10.53 -14.19
CA ARG A 90 2.01 11.40 -15.17
C ARG A 90 0.62 11.77 -14.64
N ASP A 91 -0.42 11.65 -15.47
CA ASP A 91 -1.82 11.97 -15.14
C ASP A 91 -2.66 10.72 -14.80
N GLY A 92 -2.01 9.65 -14.31
CA GLY A 92 -2.71 8.46 -13.84
C GLY A 92 -3.47 8.71 -12.53
N LEU A 93 -4.36 7.81 -12.17
CA LEU A 93 -5.32 7.93 -11.05
C LEU A 93 -4.68 8.42 -9.72
N VAL A 94 -3.47 7.97 -9.40
CA VAL A 94 -2.79 8.34 -8.15
C VAL A 94 -2.26 9.78 -8.21
N ALA A 95 -1.81 10.25 -9.37
CA ALA A 95 -1.27 11.62 -9.54
C ALA A 95 -2.39 12.64 -9.83
N ALA A 96 -3.45 12.24 -10.54
CA ALA A 96 -4.55 13.09 -10.94
C ALA A 96 -5.27 13.78 -9.74
N ASP A 97 -5.85 14.95 -10.00
CA ASP A 97 -6.61 15.72 -9.00
C ASP A 97 -7.88 16.32 -9.62
N GLY A 98 -8.77 16.88 -8.78
CA GLY A 98 -10.00 17.52 -9.20
C GLY A 98 -10.90 16.59 -10.01
N GLU A 99 -11.54 17.14 -11.07
CA GLU A 99 -12.49 16.40 -11.89
C GLU A 99 -11.82 15.30 -12.75
N GLN A 100 -10.56 15.48 -13.14
CA GLN A 100 -9.81 14.43 -13.85
C GLN A 100 -9.67 13.19 -12.98
N TRP A 101 -9.32 13.35 -11.70
CA TRP A 101 -9.30 12.24 -10.75
C TRP A 101 -10.70 11.63 -10.54
N ALA A 102 -11.72 12.47 -10.35
CA ALA A 102 -13.07 12.00 -10.09
C ALA A 102 -13.61 11.16 -11.25
N SER A 103 -13.42 11.63 -12.49
CA SER A 103 -13.78 10.91 -13.69
C SER A 103 -13.05 9.56 -13.83
N GLN A 104 -11.72 9.56 -13.68
CA GLN A 104 -10.94 8.30 -13.72
C GLN A 104 -11.38 7.35 -12.59
N ARG A 105 -11.62 7.87 -11.37
CA ARG A 105 -12.05 7.05 -10.24
C ARG A 105 -13.41 6.40 -10.50
N ARG A 106 -14.41 7.15 -11.02
CA ARG A 106 -15.73 6.62 -11.40
C ARG A 106 -15.64 5.52 -12.45
N MET A 107 -14.76 5.72 -13.46
CA MET A 107 -14.55 4.73 -14.52
C MET A 107 -13.92 3.44 -14.01
N LEU A 108 -12.96 3.54 -13.10
CA LEU A 108 -12.10 2.41 -12.72
C LEU A 108 -12.58 1.64 -11.48
N ALA A 109 -13.26 2.32 -10.53
CA ALA A 109 -13.66 1.68 -9.26
C ALA A 109 -14.50 0.40 -9.41
N PRO A 110 -15.46 0.30 -10.35
CA PRO A 110 -16.26 -0.92 -10.52
C PRO A 110 -15.43 -2.17 -10.84
N PHE A 111 -14.27 -2.01 -11.49
CA PHE A 111 -13.40 -3.10 -11.90
C PHE A 111 -12.50 -3.64 -10.79
N PHE A 112 -12.46 -2.96 -9.64
CA PHE A 112 -11.78 -3.44 -8.44
C PHE A 112 -12.77 -4.02 -7.41
N GLY A 113 -14.02 -4.23 -7.81
CA GLY A 113 -15.02 -4.92 -7.01
C GLY A 113 -14.77 -6.44 -6.91
N ARG A 114 -15.34 -7.08 -5.87
CA ARG A 114 -15.10 -8.50 -5.51
C ARG A 114 -15.21 -9.45 -6.72
N LYS A 115 -16.27 -9.32 -7.52
CA LYS A 115 -16.51 -10.19 -8.69
C LYS A 115 -15.35 -10.14 -9.71
N MET A 116 -14.82 -8.94 -9.95
CA MET A 116 -13.71 -8.75 -10.90
C MET A 116 -12.38 -9.26 -10.31
N LEU A 117 -12.17 -9.09 -9.00
CA LEU A 117 -10.96 -9.58 -8.34
C LEU A 117 -10.80 -11.10 -8.46
N MET A 118 -11.91 -11.84 -8.49
CA MET A 118 -11.87 -13.29 -8.68
C MET A 118 -11.32 -13.70 -10.07
N GLN A 119 -11.44 -12.87 -11.07
CA GLN A 119 -10.87 -13.14 -12.41
C GLN A 119 -9.35 -13.08 -12.42
N PHE A 120 -8.73 -12.31 -11.53
CA PHE A 120 -7.27 -12.21 -11.39
C PHE A 120 -6.69 -13.30 -10.48
N ALA A 121 -7.55 -13.99 -9.78
CA ALA A 121 -7.17 -15.01 -8.83
C ALA A 121 -6.26 -16.12 -9.42
N PRO A 122 -6.51 -16.69 -10.63
CA PRO A 122 -5.62 -17.67 -11.23
C PRO A 122 -4.21 -17.14 -11.54
N ALA A 123 -4.09 -15.87 -11.94
CA ALA A 123 -2.79 -15.24 -12.19
C ALA A 123 -1.96 -15.16 -10.91
N MET A 124 -2.58 -14.74 -9.79
CA MET A 124 -1.94 -14.67 -8.46
C MET A 124 -1.44 -16.05 -8.01
N ALA A 125 -2.25 -17.10 -8.19
CA ALA A 125 -1.88 -18.46 -7.81
C ALA A 125 -0.75 -19.02 -8.64
N GLY A 126 -0.82 -18.86 -9.94
CA GLY A 126 0.24 -19.32 -10.83
C GLY A 126 1.59 -18.68 -10.48
N THR A 127 1.55 -17.42 -10.04
CA THR A 127 2.74 -16.70 -9.61
C THR A 127 3.26 -17.23 -8.27
N ALA A 128 2.39 -17.47 -7.29
CA ALA A 128 2.77 -18.08 -6.02
C ALA A 128 3.38 -19.47 -6.22
N ALA A 129 2.76 -20.31 -7.07
CA ALA A 129 3.27 -21.64 -7.39
C ALA A 129 4.68 -21.60 -8.03
N ALA A 130 4.93 -20.65 -8.92
CA ALA A 130 6.24 -20.47 -9.55
C ALA A 130 7.34 -20.09 -8.52
N VAL A 131 7.01 -19.28 -7.52
CA VAL A 131 7.95 -18.95 -6.42
C VAL A 131 8.23 -20.19 -5.57
N ILE A 132 7.20 -20.96 -5.21
CA ILE A 132 7.38 -22.20 -4.43
C ILE A 132 8.30 -23.17 -5.14
N GLU A 133 8.11 -23.38 -6.45
CA GLU A 133 8.97 -24.25 -7.24
C GLU A 133 10.42 -23.75 -7.33
N ARG A 134 10.62 -22.44 -7.45
CA ARG A 134 11.95 -21.83 -7.44
C ARG A 134 12.63 -22.01 -6.09
N TRP A 135 11.93 -21.74 -4.99
CA TRP A 135 12.48 -21.89 -3.64
C TRP A 135 12.77 -23.34 -3.25
N ARG A 136 11.99 -24.30 -3.75
CA ARG A 136 12.30 -25.74 -3.58
C ARG A 136 13.62 -26.13 -4.21
N ARG A 137 13.94 -25.60 -5.39
CA ARG A 137 15.20 -25.85 -6.07
C ARG A 137 16.39 -25.21 -5.36
N SER A 138 16.16 -24.12 -4.66
CA SER A 138 17.16 -23.41 -3.84
C SER A 138 17.04 -23.74 -2.35
N ALA A 139 16.48 -24.89 -1.98
CA ALA A 139 16.33 -25.27 -0.58
C ALA A 139 17.68 -25.37 0.13
N GLY A 140 17.80 -24.71 1.29
CA GLY A 140 19.05 -24.60 2.05
C GLY A 140 19.95 -23.42 1.64
N GLU A 141 19.68 -22.76 0.51
CA GLU A 141 20.36 -21.54 0.12
C GLU A 141 19.81 -20.30 0.83
N VAL A 142 20.57 -19.22 0.75
CA VAL A 142 20.14 -17.92 1.26
C VAL A 142 19.47 -17.13 0.15
N LEU A 143 18.23 -16.70 0.37
CA LEU A 143 17.44 -15.94 -0.59
C LEU A 143 17.31 -14.49 -0.14
N GLU A 144 17.27 -13.55 -1.09
CA GLU A 144 16.96 -12.15 -0.83
C GLU A 144 15.45 -11.94 -0.93
N CYS A 145 14.80 -11.83 0.22
CA CYS A 145 13.33 -11.82 0.35
C CYS A 145 12.67 -10.67 -0.43
N LYS A 146 13.20 -9.47 -0.35
CA LYS A 146 12.61 -8.30 -1.04
C LYS A 146 12.67 -8.47 -2.56
N ALA A 147 13.77 -8.98 -3.11
CA ALA A 147 13.89 -9.23 -4.56
C ALA A 147 12.89 -10.29 -5.02
N GLU A 148 12.76 -11.38 -4.23
CA GLU A 148 11.81 -12.45 -4.51
C GLU A 148 10.36 -11.94 -4.49
N MET A 149 9.97 -11.18 -3.47
CA MET A 149 8.62 -10.61 -3.38
C MET A 149 8.36 -9.54 -4.44
N SER A 150 9.39 -8.77 -4.82
CA SER A 150 9.29 -7.78 -5.90
C SER A 150 9.09 -8.44 -7.26
N ALA A 151 9.81 -9.52 -7.53
CA ALA A 151 9.64 -10.29 -8.77
C ALA A 151 8.24 -10.95 -8.83
N LEU A 152 7.77 -11.50 -7.70
CA LEU A 152 6.45 -12.09 -7.58
C LEU A 152 5.35 -11.05 -7.87
N ALA A 153 5.35 -9.93 -7.17
CA ALA A 153 4.31 -8.91 -7.33
C ALA A 153 4.32 -8.30 -8.75
N LEU A 154 5.50 -8.13 -9.36
CA LEU A 154 5.60 -7.68 -10.74
C LEU A 154 4.98 -8.70 -11.71
N GLU A 155 5.29 -9.99 -11.55
CA GLU A 155 4.75 -11.05 -12.39
C GLU A 155 3.22 -11.19 -12.26
N ALA A 156 2.69 -11.09 -11.04
CA ALA A 156 1.23 -11.13 -10.80
C ALA A 156 0.51 -9.96 -11.48
N LEU A 157 1.08 -8.77 -11.40
CA LEU A 157 0.56 -7.59 -12.10
C LEU A 157 0.65 -7.74 -13.62
N MET A 158 1.77 -8.22 -14.15
CA MET A 158 1.94 -8.45 -15.59
C MET A 158 0.86 -9.39 -16.13
N ARG A 159 0.61 -10.50 -15.45
CA ARG A 159 -0.44 -11.47 -15.83
C ARG A 159 -1.85 -10.90 -15.68
N SER A 160 -2.06 -10.01 -14.71
CA SER A 160 -3.37 -9.38 -14.49
C SER A 160 -3.64 -8.24 -15.46
N ILE A 161 -2.59 -7.49 -15.88
CA ILE A 161 -2.71 -6.37 -16.81
C ILE A 161 -2.79 -6.89 -18.26
N PHE A 162 -2.07 -7.97 -18.59
CA PHE A 162 -1.93 -8.52 -19.92
C PHE A 162 -2.24 -10.02 -19.92
N HIS A 163 -3.52 -10.38 -19.91
CA HIS A 163 -3.97 -11.78 -19.79
C HIS A 163 -3.34 -12.71 -20.83
N ASP A 164 -3.33 -12.28 -22.08
CA ASP A 164 -2.78 -13.05 -23.21
C ASP A 164 -1.25 -12.91 -23.33
N GLY A 165 -0.63 -12.27 -22.31
CA GLY A 165 0.81 -12.00 -22.26
C GLY A 165 1.26 -10.94 -23.27
N LEU A 166 2.53 -10.56 -23.13
CA LEU A 166 3.21 -9.65 -24.06
C LEU A 166 4.04 -10.41 -25.12
N GLY A 167 3.92 -11.75 -25.15
CA GLY A 167 4.75 -12.57 -26.02
C GLY A 167 6.25 -12.38 -25.73
N SER A 168 7.05 -12.17 -26.78
CA SER A 168 8.50 -11.90 -26.67
C SER A 168 8.83 -10.64 -25.86
N ASP A 169 7.88 -9.69 -25.73
CA ASP A 169 8.11 -8.41 -25.05
C ASP A 169 7.99 -8.51 -23.51
N HIS A 170 7.49 -9.64 -22.98
CA HIS A 170 7.30 -9.81 -21.53
C HIS A 170 8.59 -9.61 -20.72
N ALA A 171 9.68 -10.28 -21.10
CA ALA A 171 10.95 -10.16 -20.39
C ALA A 171 11.53 -8.74 -20.49
N ALA A 172 11.41 -8.10 -21.66
CA ALA A 172 11.86 -6.73 -21.86
C ALA A 172 11.04 -5.74 -21.02
N MET A 173 9.72 -5.90 -20.95
CA MET A 173 8.84 -5.08 -20.11
C MET A 173 9.15 -5.23 -18.62
N CYS A 174 9.35 -6.47 -18.13
CA CYS A 174 9.75 -6.74 -16.76
C CYS A 174 11.11 -6.11 -16.42
N ALA A 175 12.08 -6.16 -17.33
CA ALA A 175 13.39 -5.52 -17.15
C ALA A 175 13.23 -3.99 -17.09
N ALA A 176 12.53 -3.38 -18.05
CA ALA A 176 12.28 -1.94 -18.07
C ALA A 176 11.52 -1.46 -16.81
N ALA A 177 10.54 -2.23 -16.34
CA ALA A 177 9.82 -1.93 -15.10
C ALA A 177 10.76 -1.97 -13.88
N ARG A 178 11.62 -2.98 -13.74
CA ARG A 178 12.60 -3.07 -12.64
C ARG A 178 13.56 -1.88 -12.63
N ASP A 179 14.14 -1.54 -13.80
CA ASP A 179 15.08 -0.43 -13.94
C ASP A 179 14.41 0.90 -13.60
N TYR A 180 13.18 1.08 -14.06
CA TYR A 180 12.39 2.25 -13.73
C TYR A 180 12.12 2.35 -12.21
N PHE A 181 11.70 1.28 -11.55
CA PHE A 181 11.40 1.27 -10.13
C PHE A 181 12.64 1.52 -9.25
N ALA A 182 13.81 1.07 -9.69
CA ALA A 182 15.06 1.35 -9.00
C ALA A 182 15.34 2.87 -8.91
N VAL A 183 14.98 3.64 -9.94
CA VAL A 183 15.15 5.10 -9.97
C VAL A 183 13.95 5.83 -9.38
N ALA A 184 12.73 5.42 -9.72
CA ALA A 184 11.50 6.06 -9.26
C ALA A 184 11.30 5.97 -7.74
N GLY A 185 11.87 4.96 -7.09
CA GLY A 185 11.86 4.81 -5.62
C GLY A 185 12.67 5.87 -4.86
N CYS A 186 13.50 6.68 -5.52
CA CYS A 186 14.28 7.74 -4.89
C CYS A 186 13.49 9.05 -4.89
N ILE A 187 13.21 9.62 -3.70
CA ILE A 187 12.61 10.95 -3.58
C ILE A 187 13.73 11.98 -3.83
N ASP A 188 13.50 12.88 -4.78
CA ASP A 188 14.44 13.98 -5.06
C ASP A 188 14.37 15.00 -3.92
N PRO A 189 15.48 15.36 -3.26
CA PRO A 189 15.48 16.37 -2.21
C PRO A 189 14.92 17.72 -2.67
N PHE A 190 15.09 18.09 -3.94
CA PHE A 190 14.55 19.33 -4.51
C PHE A 190 13.02 19.32 -4.59
N ASP A 191 12.38 18.14 -4.73
CA ASP A 191 10.93 18.01 -4.63
C ASP A 191 10.43 18.33 -3.23
N VAL A 192 11.15 17.87 -2.20
CA VAL A 192 10.81 18.10 -0.78
C VAL A 192 10.96 19.59 -0.40
N ILE A 193 12.04 20.23 -0.86
CA ILE A 193 12.32 21.66 -0.56
C ILE A 193 11.39 22.57 -1.36
N GLY A 194 10.72 22.06 -2.40
CA GLY A 194 9.75 22.85 -3.16
C GLY A 194 10.38 23.76 -4.22
N LEU A 195 11.58 23.45 -4.70
CA LEU A 195 12.20 24.21 -5.78
C LEU A 195 11.39 24.17 -7.08
N PRO A 196 11.38 25.26 -7.88
CA PRO A 196 10.65 25.30 -9.13
C PRO A 196 11.05 24.20 -10.11
N ASP A 197 10.07 23.70 -10.89
CA ASP A 197 10.27 22.60 -11.85
C ASP A 197 11.13 22.98 -13.07
N VAL A 198 11.42 24.27 -13.25
CA VAL A 198 12.33 24.78 -14.30
C VAL A 198 13.79 24.41 -14.07
N LEU A 199 14.17 24.02 -12.84
CA LEU A 199 15.53 23.57 -12.57
C LEU A 199 15.73 22.15 -13.11
N PRO A 200 16.76 21.90 -13.94
CA PRO A 200 17.03 20.59 -14.50
C PRO A 200 17.31 19.57 -13.40
N ARG A 201 16.57 18.45 -13.42
CA ARG A 201 16.69 17.38 -12.43
C ARG A 201 17.19 16.12 -13.12
N VAL A 202 18.34 15.64 -12.68
CA VAL A 202 18.95 14.42 -13.21
C VAL A 202 18.00 13.24 -13.05
N THR A 203 17.26 13.19 -11.93
CA THR A 203 16.29 12.15 -11.63
C THR A 203 15.16 12.10 -12.67
N HIS A 204 14.61 13.26 -13.06
CA HIS A 204 13.55 13.35 -14.06
C HIS A 204 14.01 12.95 -15.46
N TRP A 205 15.22 13.35 -15.85
CA TRP A 205 15.80 12.96 -17.14
C TRP A 205 16.05 11.44 -17.21
N ARG A 206 16.66 10.85 -16.16
CA ARG A 206 16.87 9.40 -16.06
C ARG A 206 15.55 8.64 -16.10
N THR A 207 14.55 9.09 -15.35
CA THR A 207 13.21 8.49 -15.34
C THR A 207 12.59 8.46 -16.74
N ARG A 208 12.64 9.59 -17.47
CA ARG A 208 12.13 9.67 -18.86
C ARG A 208 12.85 8.74 -19.82
N THR A 209 14.16 8.61 -19.69
CA THR A 209 14.96 7.72 -20.54
C THR A 209 14.62 6.25 -20.29
N LEU A 210 14.47 5.86 -19.02
CA LEU A 210 14.11 4.49 -18.63
C LEU A 210 12.67 4.11 -19.01
N LEU A 211 11.77 5.08 -19.12
CA LEU A 211 10.39 4.83 -19.54
C LEU A 211 10.22 4.59 -21.06
N ARG A 212 11.18 4.98 -21.91
CA ARG A 212 11.05 4.82 -23.37
C ARG A 212 10.80 3.37 -23.81
N PRO A 213 11.57 2.36 -23.36
CA PRO A 213 11.31 0.95 -23.72
C PRO A 213 9.95 0.47 -23.19
N PHE A 214 9.57 0.91 -21.98
CA PHE A 214 8.27 0.61 -21.39
C PHE A 214 7.13 1.20 -22.24
N ASP A 215 7.23 2.48 -22.63
CA ASP A 215 6.24 3.15 -23.46
C ASP A 215 6.09 2.43 -24.81
N ALA A 216 7.18 2.08 -25.48
CA ALA A 216 7.15 1.38 -26.77
C ALA A 216 6.46 0.01 -26.68
N ALA A 217 6.79 -0.79 -25.65
CA ALA A 217 6.15 -2.07 -25.43
C ALA A 217 4.65 -1.92 -25.08
N LEU A 218 4.30 -0.90 -24.31
CA LEU A 218 2.90 -0.59 -23.99
C LEU A 218 2.12 -0.11 -25.21
N ASP A 219 2.72 0.69 -26.09
CA ASP A 219 2.12 1.12 -27.35
C ASP A 219 1.77 -0.09 -28.24
N ALA A 220 2.71 -1.02 -28.37
CA ALA A 220 2.49 -2.26 -29.10
C ALA A 220 1.36 -3.11 -28.48
N ALA A 221 1.32 -3.22 -27.14
CA ALA A 221 0.28 -3.93 -26.42
C ALA A 221 -1.11 -3.30 -26.60
N ILE A 222 -1.21 -1.98 -26.52
CA ILE A 222 -2.46 -1.21 -26.76
C ILE A 222 -2.94 -1.43 -28.19
N ALA A 223 -2.05 -1.33 -29.17
CA ALA A 223 -2.40 -1.52 -30.57
C ALA A 223 -2.90 -2.95 -30.86
N ARG A 224 -2.27 -3.97 -30.28
CA ARG A 224 -2.74 -5.37 -30.38
C ARG A 224 -4.12 -5.54 -29.74
N ARG A 225 -4.31 -5.01 -28.54
CA ARG A 225 -5.57 -5.15 -27.80
C ARG A 225 -6.73 -4.42 -28.49
N ARG A 226 -6.50 -3.25 -29.07
CA ARG A 226 -7.53 -2.54 -29.84
C ARG A 226 -7.99 -3.37 -31.05
N ARG A 227 -7.05 -3.92 -31.82
CA ARG A 227 -7.40 -4.82 -32.96
C ARG A 227 -8.22 -6.02 -32.50
N ALA A 228 -7.83 -6.67 -31.43
CA ALA A 228 -8.58 -7.80 -30.87
C ALA A 228 -10.00 -7.42 -30.38
N LEU A 229 -10.17 -6.22 -29.83
CA LEU A 229 -11.50 -5.72 -29.43
C LEU A 229 -12.38 -5.37 -30.64
N ASP A 230 -11.80 -4.87 -31.72
CA ASP A 230 -12.52 -4.58 -32.97
C ASP A 230 -12.98 -5.87 -33.66
N GLU A 231 -12.16 -6.93 -33.64
CA GLU A 231 -12.45 -8.24 -34.21
C GLU A 231 -13.46 -9.05 -33.37
N HIS A 232 -13.45 -8.89 -32.06
CA HIS A 232 -14.25 -9.68 -31.10
C HIS A 232 -15.10 -8.77 -30.18
N SER A 233 -15.84 -7.86 -30.75
CA SER A 233 -16.59 -6.79 -30.07
C SER A 233 -17.62 -7.23 -29.00
N ARG A 234 -17.87 -8.55 -28.83
CA ARG A 234 -18.83 -9.11 -27.87
C ARG A 234 -18.20 -9.74 -26.61
N GLU A 235 -16.87 -9.86 -26.55
CA GLU A 235 -16.22 -10.42 -25.35
C GLU A 235 -15.91 -9.32 -24.33
N ALA A 236 -16.29 -9.59 -23.05
CA ALA A 236 -15.95 -8.71 -21.95
C ALA A 236 -14.41 -8.65 -21.76
N PRO A 237 -13.86 -7.49 -21.36
CA PRO A 237 -12.44 -7.38 -21.06
C PRO A 237 -12.03 -8.37 -19.97
N ARG A 238 -11.00 -9.18 -20.23
CA ARG A 238 -10.49 -10.20 -19.28
C ARG A 238 -9.27 -9.73 -18.49
N ASP A 239 -8.72 -8.58 -18.83
CA ASP A 239 -7.52 -8.01 -18.20
C ASP A 239 -7.65 -6.50 -17.95
N ILE A 240 -6.74 -5.98 -17.14
CA ILE A 240 -6.77 -4.57 -16.76
C ILE A 240 -6.58 -3.64 -17.97
N LEU A 241 -5.77 -4.00 -18.96
CA LEU A 241 -5.60 -3.19 -20.16
C LEU A 241 -6.91 -3.09 -20.97
N GLY A 242 -7.59 -4.21 -21.18
CA GLY A 242 -8.90 -4.22 -21.83
C GLY A 242 -9.94 -3.39 -21.06
N ILE A 243 -9.93 -3.49 -19.74
CA ILE A 243 -10.77 -2.68 -18.85
C ILE A 243 -10.50 -1.18 -19.04
N LEU A 244 -9.23 -0.76 -19.05
CA LEU A 244 -8.85 0.64 -19.26
C LEU A 244 -9.30 1.18 -20.62
N LEU A 245 -9.20 0.37 -21.67
CA LEU A 245 -9.62 0.75 -23.03
C LEU A 245 -11.15 0.83 -23.18
N ALA A 246 -11.88 -0.03 -22.47
CA ALA A 246 -13.34 -0.08 -22.52
C ALA A 246 -14.03 0.87 -21.53
N ALA A 247 -13.32 1.36 -20.50
CA ALA A 247 -13.89 2.16 -19.44
C ALA A 247 -14.56 3.45 -19.96
N ARG A 248 -15.76 3.73 -19.44
CA ARG A 248 -16.51 4.97 -19.73
C ARG A 248 -16.96 5.61 -18.42
N ASP A 249 -16.85 6.92 -18.34
CA ASP A 249 -17.37 7.68 -17.21
C ASP A 249 -18.91 7.62 -17.24
N PRO A 250 -19.57 7.09 -16.23
CA PRO A 250 -21.03 6.95 -16.21
C PRO A 250 -21.78 8.29 -16.22
N VAL A 251 -21.10 9.41 -15.89
CA VAL A 251 -21.69 10.76 -15.88
C VAL A 251 -21.54 11.46 -17.23
N THR A 252 -20.36 11.38 -17.84
CA THR A 252 -20.03 12.15 -19.06
C THR A 252 -20.00 11.29 -20.33
N GLY A 253 -20.02 9.97 -20.23
CA GLY A 253 -19.82 9.03 -21.35
C GLY A 253 -18.39 9.00 -21.89
N ARG A 254 -17.49 9.84 -21.39
CA ARG A 254 -16.10 9.95 -21.84
C ARG A 254 -15.31 8.68 -21.54
N GLY A 255 -14.49 8.24 -22.49
CA GLY A 255 -13.48 7.22 -22.25
C GLY A 255 -12.14 7.80 -21.81
N LEU A 256 -11.22 6.93 -21.36
CA LEU A 256 -9.83 7.33 -21.12
C LEU A 256 -9.14 7.63 -22.46
N THR A 257 -8.36 8.70 -22.48
CA THR A 257 -7.42 8.98 -23.57
C THR A 257 -6.28 7.96 -23.56
N GLU A 258 -5.55 7.82 -24.68
CA GLU A 258 -4.40 6.91 -24.72
C GLU A 258 -3.31 7.29 -23.70
N ALA A 259 -3.08 8.58 -23.51
CA ALA A 259 -2.16 9.08 -22.50
C ALA A 259 -2.61 8.68 -21.07
N GLU A 260 -3.90 8.77 -20.78
CA GLU A 260 -4.47 8.35 -19.49
C GLU A 260 -4.42 6.83 -19.30
N VAL A 261 -4.62 6.03 -20.37
CA VAL A 261 -4.45 4.58 -20.33
C VAL A 261 -3.00 4.24 -19.96
N LYS A 262 -2.02 4.80 -20.67
CA LYS A 262 -0.59 4.59 -20.37
C LYS A 262 -0.22 5.04 -18.97
N ALA A 263 -0.70 6.19 -18.51
CA ALA A 263 -0.46 6.71 -17.17
C ALA A 263 -1.08 5.81 -16.08
N ASN A 264 -2.25 5.22 -16.34
CA ASN A 264 -2.88 4.30 -15.39
C ASN A 264 -2.21 2.94 -15.36
N VAL A 265 -1.76 2.39 -16.49
CA VAL A 265 -0.93 1.17 -16.52
C VAL A 265 0.33 1.38 -15.69
N LEU A 266 1.07 2.48 -15.92
CA LEU A 266 2.26 2.82 -15.13
C LEU A 266 1.93 2.99 -13.64
N THR A 267 0.79 3.62 -13.32
CA THR A 267 0.30 3.79 -11.95
C THR A 267 0.07 2.44 -11.27
N PHE A 268 -0.59 1.50 -11.94
CA PHE A 268 -0.87 0.18 -11.37
C PHE A 268 0.41 -0.63 -11.17
N PHE A 269 1.36 -0.55 -12.09
CA PHE A 269 2.67 -1.16 -11.92
C PHE A 269 3.39 -0.64 -10.70
N LEU A 270 3.58 0.68 -10.60
CA LEU A 270 4.36 1.28 -9.51
C LEU A 270 3.65 1.09 -8.16
N ALA A 271 2.33 1.35 -8.11
CA ALA A 271 1.58 1.26 -6.88
C ALA A 271 1.39 -0.19 -6.39
N GLY A 272 1.16 -1.14 -7.29
CA GLY A 272 0.89 -2.53 -6.91
C GLY A 272 2.15 -3.32 -6.58
N GLN A 273 3.22 -3.18 -7.37
CA GLN A 273 4.43 -3.97 -7.19
C GLN A 273 5.17 -3.63 -5.90
N GLU A 274 5.51 -2.35 -5.69
CA GLU A 274 6.40 -1.94 -4.59
C GLU A 274 5.69 -2.04 -3.22
N THR A 275 4.40 -1.72 -3.14
CA THR A 275 3.66 -1.76 -1.86
C THR A 275 3.36 -3.18 -1.40
N THR A 276 2.90 -4.05 -2.30
CA THR A 276 2.59 -5.46 -1.99
C THR A 276 3.86 -6.23 -1.63
N SER A 277 4.93 -6.06 -2.42
CA SER A 277 6.20 -6.72 -2.10
C SER A 277 6.80 -6.26 -0.78
N THR A 278 6.64 -4.98 -0.42
CA THR A 278 7.09 -4.44 0.87
C THR A 278 6.28 -5.03 2.03
N ALA A 279 4.96 -5.10 1.92
CA ALA A 279 4.10 -5.71 2.94
C ALA A 279 4.44 -7.19 3.16
N LEU A 280 4.60 -7.96 2.08
CA LEU A 280 5.03 -9.37 2.14
C LEU A 280 6.42 -9.52 2.78
N THR A 281 7.37 -8.69 2.38
CA THR A 281 8.74 -8.73 2.93
C THR A 281 8.74 -8.55 4.45
N TRP A 282 7.98 -7.57 4.97
CA TRP A 282 7.88 -7.35 6.41
C TRP A 282 7.11 -8.45 7.13
N ALA A 283 6.04 -8.98 6.53
CA ALA A 283 5.29 -10.10 7.11
C ALA A 283 6.15 -11.35 7.23
N ILE A 284 6.91 -11.70 6.19
CA ILE A 284 7.84 -12.85 6.20
C ILE A 284 8.97 -12.62 7.21
N TYR A 285 9.52 -11.40 7.30
CA TYR A 285 10.51 -11.05 8.32
C TYR A 285 9.97 -11.27 9.74
N LEU A 286 8.79 -10.75 10.04
CA LEU A 286 8.16 -10.89 11.37
C LEU A 286 7.88 -12.36 11.70
N LEU A 287 7.40 -13.14 10.73
CA LEU A 287 7.19 -14.59 10.89
C LEU A 287 8.50 -15.35 11.09
N SER A 288 9.60 -14.91 10.47
CA SER A 288 10.94 -15.52 10.69
C SER A 288 11.45 -15.31 12.12
N GLN A 289 10.90 -14.33 12.84
CA GLN A 289 11.25 -13.99 14.23
C GLN A 289 10.20 -14.44 15.25
N SER A 290 9.05 -14.97 14.80
CA SER A 290 7.95 -15.44 15.64
C SER A 290 7.57 -16.87 15.27
N PRO A 291 8.20 -17.90 15.90
CA PRO A 291 7.93 -19.31 15.62
C PRO A 291 6.47 -19.70 15.85
N GLU A 292 5.84 -19.15 16.88
CA GLU A 292 4.42 -19.40 17.19
C GLU A 292 3.52 -18.97 16.04
N TRP A 293 3.58 -17.71 15.60
CA TRP A 293 2.77 -17.20 14.50
C TRP A 293 3.14 -17.85 13.15
N SER A 294 4.41 -18.19 12.95
CA SER A 294 4.86 -18.96 11.79
C SER A 294 4.16 -20.32 11.69
N GLU A 295 4.01 -21.03 12.81
CA GLU A 295 3.35 -22.36 12.81
C GLU A 295 1.82 -22.23 12.71
N ARG A 296 1.21 -21.24 13.37
CA ARG A 296 -0.22 -20.94 13.26
C ARG A 296 -0.62 -20.68 11.80
N VAL A 297 0.08 -19.76 11.11
CA VAL A 297 -0.17 -19.46 9.69
C VAL A 297 0.05 -20.69 8.81
N ALA A 298 1.10 -21.49 9.08
CA ALA A 298 1.34 -22.71 8.31
C ALA A 298 0.25 -23.77 8.53
N ALA A 299 -0.26 -23.92 9.76
CA ALA A 299 -1.34 -24.84 10.08
C ALA A 299 -2.67 -24.42 9.43
N GLU A 300 -3.01 -23.12 9.51
CA GLU A 300 -4.15 -22.54 8.79
C GLU A 300 -4.04 -22.80 7.29
N ALA A 301 -2.90 -22.50 6.69
CA ALA A 301 -2.69 -22.68 5.26
C ALA A 301 -2.75 -24.16 4.84
N ARG A 302 -2.26 -25.10 5.66
CA ARG A 302 -2.42 -26.54 5.40
C ARG A 302 -3.89 -26.95 5.40
N ARG A 303 -4.71 -26.42 6.31
CA ARG A 303 -6.14 -26.73 6.42
C ARG A 303 -6.95 -26.11 5.28
N GLU A 304 -6.73 -24.82 5.00
CA GLU A 304 -7.57 -24.06 4.07
C GLU A 304 -7.18 -24.22 2.59
N LEU A 305 -5.91 -24.51 2.31
CA LEU A 305 -5.40 -24.68 0.94
C LEU A 305 -5.33 -26.16 0.53
N GLN A 306 -6.19 -27.04 1.09
CA GLN A 306 -6.29 -28.45 0.69
C GLN A 306 -6.92 -28.57 -0.70
N GLY A 307 -6.23 -29.33 -1.60
CA GLY A 307 -6.67 -29.58 -2.97
C GLY A 307 -5.79 -28.91 -4.01
N ALA A 308 -5.60 -29.60 -5.14
CA ALA A 308 -4.85 -29.10 -6.28
C ALA A 308 -5.76 -28.19 -7.12
N GLY A 309 -5.90 -26.96 -6.73
CA GLY A 309 -6.65 -25.96 -7.49
C GLY A 309 -6.55 -24.61 -6.83
N PHE A 310 -6.65 -23.58 -7.63
CA PHE A 310 -6.73 -22.22 -7.11
C PHE A 310 -7.91 -22.11 -6.18
N PRO A 311 -7.76 -21.36 -5.09
CA PRO A 311 -8.74 -21.31 -4.03
C PRO A 311 -10.12 -20.94 -4.55
N ALA A 312 -11.08 -21.68 -4.05
CA ALA A 312 -12.49 -21.37 -4.17
C ALA A 312 -12.75 -19.92 -3.74
N GLU A 313 -13.80 -19.34 -4.26
CA GLU A 313 -14.27 -18.00 -3.86
C GLU A 313 -14.22 -17.84 -2.33
N GLY A 314 -13.60 -16.75 -1.86
CA GLY A 314 -13.53 -16.43 -0.44
C GLY A 314 -12.40 -17.08 0.37
N ILE A 315 -11.36 -17.66 -0.26
CA ILE A 315 -10.24 -18.26 0.50
C ILE A 315 -9.50 -17.22 1.35
N ALA A 316 -9.30 -16.02 0.82
CA ALA A 316 -8.67 -14.94 1.59
C ALA A 316 -9.48 -14.57 2.85
N ASP A 317 -10.79 -14.78 2.82
CA ASP A 317 -11.66 -14.57 3.98
C ASP A 317 -11.55 -15.69 5.03
N ARG A 318 -11.07 -16.89 4.65
CA ARG A 318 -10.83 -18.02 5.55
C ARG A 318 -9.43 -18.05 6.15
N LEU A 319 -8.47 -17.38 5.51
CA LEU A 319 -7.09 -17.25 5.99
C LEU A 319 -6.99 -16.12 7.03
N VAL A 320 -7.68 -16.30 8.15
CA VAL A 320 -7.88 -15.25 9.17
C VAL A 320 -6.57 -14.92 9.91
N GLU A 321 -5.79 -15.95 10.28
CA GLU A 321 -4.51 -15.77 10.98
C GLU A 321 -3.45 -15.18 10.05
N THR A 322 -3.39 -15.67 8.81
CA THR A 322 -2.52 -15.11 7.77
C THR A 322 -2.82 -13.63 7.52
N ARG A 323 -4.12 -13.29 7.46
CA ARG A 323 -4.57 -11.92 7.31
C ARG A 323 -4.22 -11.05 8.52
N ALA A 324 -4.38 -11.55 9.73
CA ALA A 324 -4.03 -10.85 10.96
C ALA A 324 -2.53 -10.52 11.00
N VAL A 325 -1.66 -11.45 10.59
CA VAL A 325 -0.23 -11.21 10.44
C VAL A 325 0.08 -10.11 9.43
N LEU A 326 -0.59 -10.11 8.27
CA LEU A 326 -0.41 -9.05 7.27
C LEU A 326 -0.87 -7.69 7.78
N ASP A 327 -2.02 -7.62 8.45
CA ASP A 327 -2.54 -6.39 9.01
C ASP A 327 -1.59 -5.84 10.11
N GLU A 328 -1.05 -6.70 10.98
CA GLU A 328 -0.08 -6.31 12.00
C GLU A 328 1.27 -5.90 11.40
N ALA A 329 1.72 -6.60 10.34
CA ALA A 329 2.92 -6.20 9.60
C ALA A 329 2.75 -4.81 8.97
N MET A 330 1.58 -4.51 8.37
CA MET A 330 1.28 -3.18 7.82
C MET A 330 1.03 -2.14 8.91
N ARG A 331 0.63 -2.52 10.12
CA ARG A 331 0.57 -1.60 11.26
C ARG A 331 1.96 -1.17 11.67
N LEU A 332 2.87 -2.14 11.88
CA LEU A 332 4.25 -1.86 12.31
C LEU A 332 5.09 -1.24 11.19
N TYR A 333 4.93 -1.70 9.97
CA TYR A 333 5.69 -1.27 8.80
C TYR A 333 4.78 -0.95 7.62
N PRO A 334 3.96 0.12 7.73
CA PRO A 334 3.07 0.50 6.63
C PRO A 334 3.88 0.83 5.38
N PRO A 335 3.59 0.22 4.22
CA PRO A 335 4.30 0.54 2.99
C PRO A 335 4.28 2.04 2.67
N ILE A 336 3.14 2.69 2.88
CA ILE A 336 2.99 4.14 2.72
C ILE A 336 2.94 4.79 4.11
N VAL A 337 3.89 5.67 4.38
CA VAL A 337 4.09 6.27 5.72
C VAL A 337 3.50 7.67 5.86
N GLY A 338 2.90 8.23 4.81
CA GLY A 338 2.36 9.59 4.86
C GLY A 338 1.25 9.84 3.86
N ILE A 339 0.19 10.48 4.33
CA ILE A 339 -0.90 11.04 3.54
C ILE A 339 -0.86 12.54 3.79
N THR A 340 -0.74 13.36 2.74
CA THR A 340 -0.63 14.80 2.91
C THR A 340 -1.79 15.55 2.29
N ARG A 341 -2.24 16.59 3.00
CA ARG A 341 -3.29 17.50 2.53
C ARG A 341 -2.87 18.95 2.78
N THR A 342 -3.53 19.88 2.12
CA THR A 342 -3.40 21.31 2.40
C THR A 342 -4.77 21.87 2.73
N ALA A 343 -4.89 22.56 3.85
CA ALA A 343 -6.11 23.26 4.22
C ALA A 343 -6.40 24.41 3.26
N SER A 344 -7.54 24.38 2.56
CA SER A 344 -7.93 25.43 1.60
C SER A 344 -8.49 26.69 2.27
N ARG A 345 -8.94 26.55 3.53
CA ARG A 345 -9.40 27.64 4.40
C ARG A 345 -8.94 27.43 5.83
N SER A 346 -9.03 28.45 6.66
CA SER A 346 -8.80 28.30 8.10
C SER A 346 -9.94 27.50 8.72
N THR A 347 -9.61 26.58 9.63
CA THR A 347 -10.56 25.67 10.27
C THR A 347 -10.05 25.27 11.66
N GLN A 348 -10.86 24.51 12.38
CA GLN A 348 -10.49 23.94 13.69
C GLN A 348 -10.52 22.41 13.63
N LEU A 349 -9.47 21.76 14.16
CA LEU A 349 -9.36 20.32 14.29
C LEU A 349 -8.97 20.01 15.75
N ALA A 350 -9.74 19.16 16.45
CA ALA A 350 -9.51 18.78 17.84
C ALA A 350 -9.09 19.95 18.76
N GLY A 351 -9.79 21.08 18.66
CA GLY A 351 -9.50 22.29 19.43
C GLY A 351 -8.35 23.16 18.91
N GLN A 352 -7.53 22.68 17.96
CA GLN A 352 -6.42 23.42 17.39
C GLN A 352 -6.85 24.24 16.18
N GLN A 353 -6.40 25.51 16.10
CA GLN A 353 -6.64 26.37 14.95
C GLN A 353 -5.67 26.02 13.80
N ILE A 354 -6.24 25.62 12.68
CA ILE A 354 -5.50 25.30 11.45
C ILE A 354 -5.67 26.44 10.45
N ALA A 355 -4.63 27.17 10.20
CA ALA A 355 -4.67 28.28 9.25
C ALA A 355 -4.77 27.76 7.80
N ARG A 356 -5.31 28.58 6.91
CA ARG A 356 -5.26 28.33 5.45
C ARG A 356 -3.82 28.06 5.01
N ASN A 357 -3.64 27.16 4.04
CA ASN A 357 -2.37 26.70 3.49
C ASN A 357 -1.49 25.91 4.47
N THR A 358 -1.97 25.53 5.64
CA THR A 358 -1.25 24.59 6.51
C THR A 358 -1.14 23.23 5.80
N LEU A 359 0.07 22.69 5.77
CA LEU A 359 0.32 21.32 5.35
C LEU A 359 -0.11 20.37 6.47
N ILE A 360 -1.08 19.53 6.18
CA ILE A 360 -1.54 18.49 7.09
C ILE A 360 -0.86 17.18 6.71
N VAL A 361 -0.26 16.53 7.68
CA VAL A 361 0.40 15.23 7.56
C VAL A 361 -0.32 14.23 8.44
N ILE A 362 -0.91 13.21 7.85
CA ILE A 362 -1.40 12.02 8.54
C ILE A 362 -0.39 10.92 8.23
N SER A 363 0.36 10.51 9.25
CA SER A 363 1.39 9.48 9.07
C SER A 363 0.91 8.13 9.58
N PRO A 364 0.61 7.15 8.71
CA PRO A 364 0.33 5.78 9.15
C PRO A 364 1.41 5.21 10.07
N TYR A 365 2.69 5.52 9.85
CA TYR A 365 3.77 5.06 10.72
C TYR A 365 3.63 5.55 12.17
N VAL A 366 3.23 6.82 12.36
CA VAL A 366 3.00 7.43 13.68
C VAL A 366 1.65 6.99 14.24
N LEU A 367 0.58 7.13 13.45
CA LEU A 367 -0.80 6.80 13.82
C LEU A 367 -0.95 5.37 14.31
N HIS A 368 -0.33 4.41 13.62
CA HIS A 368 -0.39 3.00 13.96
C HIS A 368 0.48 2.63 15.17
N ARG A 369 1.21 3.59 15.74
CA ARG A 369 2.01 3.47 16.96
C ARG A 369 1.61 4.48 18.02
N HIS A 370 0.52 5.23 17.82
CA HIS A 370 0.09 6.28 18.73
C HIS A 370 -0.39 5.68 20.05
N ARG A 371 0.20 6.11 21.17
CA ARG A 371 0.01 5.48 22.49
C ARG A 371 -1.39 5.64 23.07
N LEU A 372 -2.15 6.65 22.63
CA LEU A 372 -3.56 6.78 23.00
C LEU A 372 -4.50 5.85 22.19
N LEU A 373 -4.00 5.27 21.08
CA LEU A 373 -4.83 4.46 20.16
C LEU A 373 -4.48 2.98 20.20
N TRP A 374 -3.28 2.63 20.64
CA TRP A 374 -2.76 1.27 20.61
C TRP A 374 -2.14 0.91 21.96
N GLU A 375 -2.61 -0.17 22.55
CA GLU A 375 -1.97 -0.78 23.70
C GLU A 375 -0.68 -1.47 23.24
N ASP A 376 0.43 -1.24 23.95
CA ASP A 376 1.76 -1.74 23.59
C ASP A 376 2.08 -1.63 22.08
N PRO A 377 2.17 -0.42 21.55
CA PRO A 377 2.18 -0.18 20.11
C PRO A 377 3.40 -0.75 19.36
N ASP A 378 4.45 -1.10 20.07
CA ASP A 378 5.70 -1.61 19.49
C ASP A 378 5.80 -3.14 19.48
N LEU A 379 4.85 -3.82 20.14
CA LEU A 379 4.76 -5.28 20.16
C LEU A 379 4.16 -5.80 18.86
N PHE A 380 4.76 -6.86 18.30
CA PHE A 380 4.15 -7.64 17.21
C PHE A 380 3.11 -8.58 17.78
N GLU A 381 1.85 -8.23 17.61
CA GLU A 381 0.71 -8.96 18.18
C GLU A 381 -0.45 -9.07 17.16
N PRO A 382 -0.39 -10.04 16.24
CA PRO A 382 -1.43 -10.24 15.23
C PRO A 382 -2.82 -10.52 15.81
N ALA A 383 -2.91 -11.03 17.05
CA ALA A 383 -4.20 -11.30 17.70
C ALA A 383 -5.11 -10.07 17.76
N ARG A 384 -4.56 -8.86 17.74
CA ARG A 384 -5.31 -7.58 17.65
C ARG A 384 -6.29 -7.54 16.47
N PHE A 385 -6.01 -8.30 15.41
CA PHE A 385 -6.79 -8.29 14.17
C PHE A 385 -7.67 -9.51 13.96
N LEU A 386 -7.64 -10.52 14.85
CA LEU A 386 -8.44 -11.73 14.71
C LEU A 386 -9.95 -11.48 14.81
N GLU A 387 -10.38 -10.52 15.64
CA GLU A 387 -11.79 -10.18 15.83
C GLU A 387 -12.30 -9.11 14.84
N ARG A 388 -11.44 -8.65 13.94
CA ARG A 388 -11.79 -7.60 12.99
C ARG A 388 -12.64 -8.17 11.84
N PRO A 389 -13.83 -7.59 11.55
CA PRO A 389 -14.58 -8.00 10.37
C PRO A 389 -13.76 -7.76 9.10
N PRO A 390 -13.80 -8.67 8.11
CA PRO A 390 -13.03 -8.55 6.89
C PRO A 390 -13.31 -7.21 6.18
N VAL A 391 -12.26 -6.58 5.66
CA VAL A 391 -12.33 -5.26 4.95
C VAL A 391 -13.26 -5.29 3.74
N SER A 392 -13.61 -6.49 3.24
CA SER A 392 -14.58 -6.70 2.16
C SER A 392 -16.00 -6.18 2.46
N ARG A 393 -16.34 -5.89 3.73
CA ARG A 393 -17.64 -5.32 4.12
C ARG A 393 -17.66 -3.79 4.18
N THR A 394 -16.55 -3.11 4.02
CA THR A 394 -16.57 -1.67 3.76
C THR A 394 -16.83 -1.46 2.27
N SER A 395 -18.11 -1.51 1.88
CA SER A 395 -18.56 -1.02 0.57
C SER A 395 -17.94 0.35 0.34
N VAL A 396 -17.20 0.51 -0.77
CA VAL A 396 -16.85 1.82 -1.29
C VAL A 396 -18.18 2.58 -1.42
N PRO A 397 -18.41 3.70 -0.71
CA PRO A 397 -19.61 4.48 -0.91
C PRO A 397 -19.57 4.95 -2.36
N GLY A 398 -20.55 4.54 -3.16
CA GLY A 398 -20.77 5.13 -4.47
C GLY A 398 -21.05 6.62 -4.29
N PRO A 399 -20.61 7.47 -5.22
CA PRO A 399 -20.95 8.89 -5.18
C PRO A 399 -22.48 9.01 -5.29
N GLY A 400 -23.15 9.39 -4.21
CA GLY A 400 -24.57 9.76 -4.26
C GLY A 400 -25.55 9.08 -3.31
N ARG A 401 -25.14 8.30 -2.33
CA ARG A 401 -26.06 7.90 -1.24
C ARG A 401 -25.61 8.56 0.07
N GLY A 402 -26.49 9.43 0.57
CA GLY A 402 -26.36 10.03 1.89
C GLY A 402 -26.23 8.93 2.95
N HIS A 403 -25.36 9.17 3.91
CA HIS A 403 -25.19 8.33 5.08
C HIS A 403 -26.52 8.23 5.83
N GLU A 404 -27.18 7.09 5.81
CA GLU A 404 -28.07 6.73 6.91
C GLU A 404 -27.17 6.34 8.10
N ASP A 405 -27.14 7.26 9.03
CA ASP A 405 -26.52 7.15 10.34
C ASP A 405 -27.20 6.02 11.11
N SER A 406 -26.52 4.93 11.35
CA SER A 406 -26.88 4.06 12.46
C SER A 406 -26.44 4.77 13.74
N GLY A 407 -27.40 5.47 14.33
CA GLY A 407 -27.25 6.30 15.51
C GLY A 407 -26.70 5.58 16.75
N PRO A 408 -26.24 6.33 17.75
CA PRO A 408 -25.80 5.79 19.04
C PRO A 408 -27.03 5.41 19.88
N GLY A 409 -27.34 4.10 19.94
CA GLY A 409 -28.46 3.65 20.73
C GLY A 409 -28.54 2.15 20.88
N ALA A 410 -27.59 1.56 21.62
CA ALA A 410 -27.79 0.30 22.28
C ALA A 410 -27.24 0.42 23.70
N THR A 411 -28.13 0.65 24.63
CA THR A 411 -27.91 0.66 26.08
C THR A 411 -27.32 -0.67 26.53
N ALA A 412 -26.27 -0.54 27.35
CA ALA A 412 -25.65 -1.61 28.08
C ALA A 412 -26.67 -2.37 28.95
N ALA A 413 -26.84 -3.65 28.69
CA ALA A 413 -27.34 -4.63 29.65
C ALA A 413 -26.95 -6.03 29.18
N ASP A 414 -25.72 -6.42 29.39
CA ASP A 414 -25.36 -7.75 29.88
C ASP A 414 -23.89 -7.75 30.33
N GLY A 415 -23.69 -8.03 31.60
CA GLY A 415 -22.41 -7.95 32.28
C GLY A 415 -21.49 -9.13 31.96
N ARG A 416 -20.87 -9.13 30.78
CA ARG A 416 -19.67 -9.89 30.47
C ARG A 416 -18.62 -8.94 29.91
N GLN A 417 -17.73 -8.53 30.81
CA GLN A 417 -16.48 -7.84 30.47
C GLN A 417 -15.59 -8.78 29.65
N ASN A 418 -15.70 -8.73 28.34
CA ASN A 418 -14.66 -9.12 27.39
C ASN A 418 -14.42 -7.89 26.48
N SER A 419 -13.67 -6.93 27.01
CA SER A 419 -13.32 -5.71 26.30
C SER A 419 -12.03 -5.89 25.49
N ALA A 420 -12.08 -6.63 24.41
CA ALA A 420 -11.16 -6.34 23.31
C ALA A 420 -11.65 -5.03 22.68
N ALA A 421 -10.99 -3.91 22.99
CA ALA A 421 -11.37 -2.61 22.46
C ALA A 421 -11.31 -2.65 20.93
N LYS A 422 -12.46 -2.50 20.27
CA LYS A 422 -12.57 -2.54 18.81
C LYS A 422 -11.68 -1.45 18.21
N ILE A 423 -10.69 -1.80 17.40
CA ILE A 423 -9.79 -0.86 16.74
C ILE A 423 -10.60 0.17 15.96
N ASP A 424 -10.42 1.46 16.26
CA ASP A 424 -11.04 2.54 15.51
C ASP A 424 -10.58 2.50 14.03
N ARG A 425 -11.53 2.59 13.11
CA ARG A 425 -11.26 2.53 11.67
C ARG A 425 -10.36 3.66 11.16
N TYR A 426 -10.32 4.79 11.88
CA TYR A 426 -9.48 5.94 11.57
C TYR A 426 -8.13 5.90 12.26
N ALA A 427 -7.90 4.94 13.17
CA ALA A 427 -6.61 4.66 13.79
C ALA A 427 -5.75 3.69 12.97
N TYR A 428 -6.32 3.00 11.95
CA TYR A 428 -5.60 2.03 11.12
C TYR A 428 -5.88 2.28 9.63
N LEU A 429 -4.92 2.88 8.92
CA LEU A 429 -5.06 3.39 7.56
C LEU A 429 -4.01 2.83 6.58
N PRO A 430 -3.80 1.50 6.46
CA PRO A 430 -2.78 0.95 5.56
C PRO A 430 -3.09 1.23 4.07
N PHE A 431 -4.36 1.44 3.73
CA PHE A 431 -4.83 1.76 2.39
C PHE A 431 -5.45 3.17 2.29
N GLY A 432 -5.26 4.00 3.32
CA GLY A 432 -5.99 5.26 3.43
C GLY A 432 -7.48 5.07 3.70
N ILE A 433 -8.27 6.15 3.60
CA ILE A 433 -9.72 6.12 3.82
C ILE A 433 -10.40 7.25 3.01
N GLY A 434 -11.72 7.20 2.85
CA GLY A 434 -12.51 8.20 2.13
C GLY A 434 -12.45 8.04 0.61
N PRO A 435 -12.82 9.08 -0.15
CA PRO A 435 -12.93 9.01 -1.61
C PRO A 435 -11.62 8.58 -2.30
N ARG A 436 -10.47 8.91 -1.72
CA ARG A 436 -9.14 8.59 -2.24
C ARG A 436 -8.51 7.34 -1.62
N MET A 437 -9.28 6.51 -0.92
CA MET A 437 -8.83 5.19 -0.48
C MET A 437 -8.26 4.38 -1.64
N CYS A 438 -7.25 3.56 -1.38
CA CYS A 438 -6.61 2.71 -2.39
C CYS A 438 -7.65 1.89 -3.17
N ILE A 439 -7.65 2.04 -4.50
CA ILE A 439 -8.57 1.32 -5.38
C ILE A 439 -8.23 -0.17 -5.45
N GLY A 440 -6.94 -0.50 -5.35
CA GLY A 440 -6.41 -1.86 -5.40
C GLY A 440 -6.34 -2.57 -4.04
N ALA A 441 -6.95 -2.04 -2.97
CA ALA A 441 -6.84 -2.64 -1.63
C ALA A 441 -7.28 -4.11 -1.60
N GLY A 442 -8.43 -4.43 -2.22
CA GLY A 442 -8.91 -5.82 -2.31
C GLY A 442 -7.96 -6.73 -3.10
N PHE A 443 -7.40 -6.24 -4.21
CA PHE A 443 -6.43 -6.96 -5.03
C PHE A 443 -5.16 -7.27 -4.22
N ALA A 444 -4.55 -6.24 -3.62
CA ALA A 444 -3.33 -6.38 -2.83
C ALA A 444 -3.50 -7.33 -1.64
N LEU A 445 -4.64 -7.26 -0.94
CA LEU A 445 -4.91 -8.12 0.20
C LEU A 445 -5.16 -9.58 -0.20
N GLN A 446 -5.89 -9.80 -1.29
CA GLN A 446 -6.11 -11.15 -1.83
C GLN A 446 -4.79 -11.78 -2.26
N GLU A 447 -3.97 -11.05 -3.00
CA GLU A 447 -2.65 -11.48 -3.46
C GLU A 447 -1.73 -11.77 -2.27
N ALA A 448 -1.53 -10.80 -1.39
CA ALA A 448 -0.60 -10.92 -0.27
C ALA A 448 -0.99 -12.03 0.71
N THR A 449 -2.29 -12.17 1.04
CA THR A 449 -2.78 -13.23 1.93
C THR A 449 -2.53 -14.61 1.33
N HIS A 450 -2.85 -14.80 0.05
CA HIS A 450 -2.66 -16.07 -0.63
C HIS A 450 -1.18 -16.45 -0.74
N VAL A 451 -0.34 -15.49 -1.17
CA VAL A 451 1.12 -15.69 -1.32
C VAL A 451 1.75 -16.04 0.02
N LEU A 452 1.45 -15.28 1.08
CA LEU A 452 2.00 -15.52 2.41
C LEU A 452 1.60 -16.91 2.93
N ALA A 453 0.32 -17.27 2.85
CA ALA A 453 -0.17 -18.59 3.25
C ALA A 453 0.53 -19.72 2.48
N THR A 454 0.69 -19.56 1.16
CA THR A 454 1.33 -20.57 0.29
C THR A 454 2.81 -20.76 0.63
N ILE A 455 3.54 -19.67 0.88
CA ILE A 455 4.94 -19.72 1.32
C ILE A 455 5.05 -20.41 2.68
N MET A 456 4.27 -19.98 3.67
CA MET A 456 4.35 -20.51 5.03
C MET A 456 3.87 -21.96 5.15
N ARG A 457 2.95 -22.40 4.29
CA ARG A 457 2.59 -23.81 4.13
C ARG A 457 3.75 -24.67 3.69
N SER A 458 4.58 -24.14 2.79
CA SER A 458 5.60 -24.90 2.06
C SER A 458 6.97 -24.85 2.71
N PHE A 459 7.28 -23.78 3.45
CA PHE A 459 8.61 -23.54 3.99
C PHE A 459 8.61 -23.05 5.43
N LYS A 460 9.66 -23.47 6.16
CA LYS A 460 10.14 -22.76 7.35
C LYS A 460 11.06 -21.64 6.88
N VAL A 461 10.87 -20.45 7.43
CA VAL A 461 11.71 -19.28 7.10
C VAL A 461 12.46 -18.82 8.35
N ALA A 462 13.74 -18.57 8.21
CA ALA A 462 14.58 -18.03 9.26
C ALA A 462 15.47 -16.90 8.72
N LEU A 463 15.73 -15.90 9.54
CA LEU A 463 16.67 -14.85 9.18
C LEU A 463 18.07 -15.43 9.09
N ALA A 464 18.83 -15.11 8.03
CA ALA A 464 20.22 -15.55 7.92
C ALA A 464 21.06 -14.93 9.07
N PRO A 465 22.02 -15.68 9.64
CA PRO A 465 22.79 -15.21 10.80
C PRO A 465 23.54 -13.90 10.53
N GLY A 466 23.69 -13.09 11.58
CA GLY A 466 24.51 -11.87 11.55
C GLY A 466 23.88 -10.66 10.89
N GLN A 467 22.62 -10.73 10.47
CA GLN A 467 21.94 -9.60 9.89
C GLN A 467 21.36 -8.64 10.94
N THR A 468 21.51 -7.34 10.67
CA THR A 468 20.79 -6.28 11.36
C THR A 468 19.75 -5.71 10.40
N VAL A 469 18.49 -5.97 10.67
CA VAL A 469 17.37 -5.44 9.89
C VAL A 469 16.98 -4.07 10.44
N TRP A 470 16.86 -3.07 9.56
CA TRP A 470 16.47 -1.72 9.95
C TRP A 470 15.47 -1.13 8.96
N PRO A 471 14.37 -0.49 9.43
CA PRO A 471 13.42 0.13 8.52
C PRO A 471 13.98 1.40 7.90
N GLN A 472 13.85 1.54 6.60
CA GLN A 472 14.22 2.71 5.84
C GLN A 472 13.08 3.17 4.95
N GLN A 473 12.69 4.42 5.12
CA GLN A 473 11.74 5.06 4.21
C GLN A 473 12.45 5.53 2.93
N ARG A 474 11.90 5.11 1.82
CA ARG A 474 12.11 5.66 0.48
C ARG A 474 10.73 6.08 -0.05
N LEU A 475 10.34 5.63 -1.25
CA LEU A 475 8.93 5.74 -1.67
C LEU A 475 8.03 4.91 -0.73
N THR A 476 8.49 3.73 -0.35
CA THR A 476 7.87 2.83 0.64
C THR A 476 8.77 2.66 1.87
N LEU A 477 8.22 2.15 2.97
CA LEU A 477 8.95 1.77 4.17
C LEU A 477 9.47 0.33 4.02
N ARG A 478 10.72 0.18 3.63
CA ARG A 478 11.36 -1.11 3.33
C ARG A 478 12.55 -1.41 4.25
N PRO A 479 13.03 -2.66 4.34
CA PRO A 479 14.29 -2.95 4.97
C PRO A 479 15.45 -2.19 4.32
N ARG A 480 16.39 -1.72 5.13
CA ARG A 480 17.63 -1.10 4.68
C ARG A 480 18.61 -2.19 4.23
N GLY A 481 18.88 -2.24 2.94
CA GLY A 481 19.69 -3.31 2.33
C GLY A 481 18.90 -4.61 2.10
N PRO A 482 19.59 -5.68 1.71
CA PRO A 482 18.98 -6.97 1.43
C PRO A 482 18.47 -7.64 2.73
N LEU A 483 17.30 -8.26 2.65
CA LEU A 483 16.78 -9.13 3.70
C LEU A 483 17.04 -10.58 3.30
N LEU A 484 18.05 -11.17 3.88
CA LEU A 484 18.51 -12.53 3.56
C LEU A 484 17.80 -13.55 4.47
N LEU A 485 17.14 -14.52 3.87
CA LEU A 485 16.43 -15.59 4.56
C LEU A 485 17.01 -16.95 4.17
N ARG A 486 17.09 -17.84 5.14
CA ARG A 486 17.23 -19.26 4.90
C ARG A 486 15.86 -19.90 4.84
N VAL A 487 15.61 -20.70 3.81
CA VAL A 487 14.33 -21.39 3.60
C VAL A 487 14.55 -22.91 3.61
N GLU A 488 13.71 -23.62 4.36
CA GLU A 488 13.72 -25.06 4.47
C GLU A 488 12.32 -25.60 4.18
N PRO A 489 12.15 -26.66 3.37
CA PRO A 489 10.84 -27.28 3.15
C PRO A 489 10.21 -27.75 4.46
N ARG A 490 8.86 -27.65 4.55
CA ARG A 490 8.07 -28.17 5.68
C ARG A 490 7.64 -29.59 5.46
#